data_4b98e9f4e12cac94c38839dd10c28b78
#
_entry.id   4b98e9f4e12cac94c38839dd10c28b78
#
_cell.length_a   1.000
_cell.length_b   1.000
_cell.length_c   1.000
_cell.angle_alpha   90.00
_cell.angle_beta   90.00
_cell.angle_gamma   90.00
#
_symmetry.space_group_name_H-M   'P 1'
#
loop_
_entity.id
_entity.type
_entity.pdbx_description
1 polymer ?
#
loop_
_entity_poly.entity_id
_entity_poly.type
_entity_poly.pdbx_seq_one_letter_code
_entity_poly.pdbx_strand_id
1 'polypeptide(L)'
;MPNEEADPPKRRATAEAMASRQREISVSEFFTKNRHLLGFDNPAKALLTTVKEAVDNSLDACEEAGILPDILIEIVEVQPAPSPNQPAKFRVVVEDNGPGIVKAQIPKIFAKLLYGSKFHRLKQSRGQQGIGISAAGLYGQLTTGKPVIITSKTGKGRPAFKIDLRIDTKRNQPDVVEEGTADWDKEHGTRVEIELVAAYRGGRTGVQEYLEQTAVANPHLALVFVTPKGERFEFPRVTSELPREAHEIKPHPHGVELGMLQMMLQDSSGKTVKQVLCDDFSRVSPAVAAQVCAQAHVNPKTPAERIHGEELDRLHKALGEVKVMAPPATAVVPIGEALLVEGLKRRFSRADFYVSTTRPPAVYRGNPFVVEVGLAFGGDLPADEPSEIMRFANRVPLQYQPKACAISESVYQTNWRGYELQQPKGSLPIAPMALVVHLASVWVPFTSEAKEAVAHYDELLREMKLAIQECGRKLAAHIRARAHAERELKRRSLFEKYIPEVALAIGGILSMDAEKIEKPFYKTLPNFVRFADEEPSGGDGNGSGGANGGAAPAPPDEEPPKPRRKREKAAKAAKPVKAAKPAKPVRPRKGGEQLTLVE
;
A
#
# COMPACT_ATOMS: atom_id res chain seq x y z
N MET A 1 4.78 -29.87 69.70
CA MET A 1 4.01 -28.82 69.02
C MET A 1 5.00 -27.74 68.64
N PRO A 2 5.42 -27.62 67.36
CA PRO A 2 6.24 -26.50 66.93
C PRO A 2 5.34 -25.27 66.72
N ASN A 3 5.78 -24.13 67.27
CA ASN A 3 5.17 -22.81 67.06
C ASN A 3 5.12 -22.43 65.59
N GLU A 4 3.93 -22.19 65.08
CA GLU A 4 3.74 -21.45 63.82
C GLU A 4 4.17 -19.99 64.07
N GLU A 5 5.35 -19.62 63.55
CA GLU A 5 5.74 -18.23 63.42
C GLU A 5 4.81 -17.58 62.40
N ALA A 6 3.92 -16.71 62.87
CA ALA A 6 3.04 -15.91 62.01
C ALA A 6 3.88 -14.99 61.13
N ASP A 7 3.71 -15.10 59.80
CA ASP A 7 4.29 -14.22 58.80
C ASP A 7 4.08 -12.73 59.19
N PRO A 8 5.11 -11.88 59.19
CA PRO A 8 4.96 -10.49 59.59
C PRO A 8 3.97 -9.77 58.62
N PRO A 9 3.08 -8.92 59.16
CA PRO A 9 2.05 -8.28 58.38
C PRO A 9 2.69 -7.47 57.22
N LYS A 10 2.30 -7.79 55.97
CA LYS A 10 2.75 -7.06 54.75
C LYS A 10 2.55 -5.57 54.98
N ARG A 11 3.62 -4.77 55.05
CA ARG A 11 3.58 -3.34 55.21
C ARG A 11 2.75 -2.74 54.06
N ARG A 12 1.59 -2.17 54.36
CA ARG A 12 0.81 -1.42 53.39
C ARG A 12 1.60 -0.14 53.04
N ALA A 13 1.94 0.01 51.74
CA ALA A 13 2.58 1.25 51.28
C ALA A 13 1.59 2.41 51.39
N THR A 14 2.02 3.56 51.91
CA THR A 14 1.19 4.76 51.93
C THR A 14 1.13 5.42 50.57
N ALA A 15 0.12 6.26 50.32
CA ALA A 15 -0.02 6.98 49.04
C ALA A 15 1.21 7.86 48.76
N GLU A 16 1.77 8.51 49.81
CA GLU A 16 2.98 9.34 49.73
C GLU A 16 4.21 8.48 49.33
N ALA A 17 4.36 7.28 49.94
CA ALA A 17 5.44 6.37 49.60
C ALA A 17 5.30 5.79 48.17
N MET A 18 4.07 5.70 47.67
CA MET A 18 3.82 5.32 46.26
C MET A 18 4.09 6.49 45.32
N ALA A 19 3.65 7.70 45.66
CA ALA A 19 3.86 8.92 44.90
C ALA A 19 5.35 9.27 44.74
N SER A 20 6.16 9.08 45.79
CA SER A 20 7.62 9.36 45.76
C SER A 20 8.41 8.39 44.82
N ARG A 21 7.81 7.25 44.42
CA ARG A 21 8.39 6.30 43.49
C ARG A 21 7.99 6.56 42.04
N GLN A 22 6.99 7.42 41.80
CA GLN A 22 6.57 7.77 40.45
C GLN A 22 7.64 8.67 39.81
N ARG A 23 7.98 8.37 38.56
CA ARG A 23 8.88 9.18 37.75
C ARG A 23 8.42 9.20 36.32
N GLU A 24 8.64 10.29 35.64
CA GLU A 24 8.49 10.40 34.21
C GLU A 24 9.64 9.68 33.51
N ILE A 25 9.35 9.05 32.38
CA ILE A 25 10.38 8.48 31.49
C ILE A 25 10.38 9.23 30.16
N SER A 26 11.54 9.36 29.54
CA SER A 26 11.65 9.97 28.22
C SER A 26 11.07 9.07 27.13
N VAL A 27 10.70 9.66 25.97
CA VAL A 27 10.24 8.94 24.79
C VAL A 27 11.25 7.87 24.37
N SER A 28 12.54 8.18 24.40
CA SER A 28 13.60 7.22 24.06
C SER A 28 13.71 6.07 25.08
N GLU A 29 13.54 6.35 26.38
CA GLU A 29 13.49 5.29 27.41
C GLU A 29 12.28 4.39 27.24
N PHE A 30 11.12 4.96 26.88
CA PHE A 30 9.91 4.21 26.55
C PHE A 30 10.18 3.22 25.40
N PHE A 31 10.73 3.69 24.29
CA PHE A 31 11.03 2.82 23.14
C PHE A 31 12.13 1.80 23.42
N THR A 32 13.11 2.15 24.26
CA THR A 32 14.13 1.18 24.71
C THR A 32 13.51 0.00 25.42
N LYS A 33 12.47 0.24 26.23
CA LYS A 33 11.72 -0.81 26.96
C LYS A 33 10.71 -1.54 26.08
N ASN A 34 10.20 -0.88 25.03
CA ASN A 34 9.11 -1.37 24.20
C ASN A 34 9.55 -1.58 22.74
N ARG A 35 10.72 -2.17 22.51
CA ARG A 35 11.29 -2.40 21.15
C ARG A 35 10.36 -3.18 20.23
N HIS A 36 9.52 -4.07 20.78
CA HIS A 36 8.57 -4.88 20.04
C HIS A 36 7.52 -4.05 19.31
N LEU A 37 7.13 -2.87 19.83
CA LEU A 37 6.19 -1.97 19.18
C LEU A 37 6.73 -1.44 17.84
N LEU A 38 8.04 -1.29 17.74
CA LEU A 38 8.73 -0.74 16.57
C LEU A 38 9.29 -1.81 15.61
N GLY A 39 9.05 -3.10 15.89
CA GLY A 39 9.56 -4.18 15.05
C GLY A 39 11.02 -4.57 15.30
N PHE A 40 11.57 -4.23 16.48
CA PHE A 40 12.92 -4.59 16.91
C PHE A 40 12.93 -5.67 18.00
N ASP A 41 11.93 -6.56 17.98
CA ASP A 41 11.74 -7.63 18.97
C ASP A 41 12.71 -8.80 18.78
N ASN A 42 13.17 -9.05 17.55
CA ASN A 42 14.19 -10.08 17.29
C ASN A 42 15.21 -9.62 16.24
N PRO A 43 16.42 -10.23 16.25
CA PRO A 43 17.53 -9.80 15.39
C PRO A 43 17.25 -9.87 13.87
N ALA A 44 16.49 -10.86 13.39
CA ALA A 44 16.18 -10.97 11.96
C ALA A 44 15.19 -9.89 11.52
N LYS A 45 14.18 -9.63 12.35
CA LYS A 45 13.20 -8.57 12.11
C LYS A 45 13.83 -7.19 12.24
N ALA A 46 14.76 -6.99 13.18
CA ALA A 46 15.49 -5.74 13.36
C ALA A 46 16.29 -5.36 12.11
N LEU A 47 16.98 -6.33 11.48
CA LEU A 47 17.69 -6.10 10.22
C LEU A 47 16.75 -5.62 9.12
N LEU A 48 15.64 -6.35 8.92
CA LEU A 48 14.64 -6.01 7.91
C LEU A 48 14.01 -4.65 8.18
N THR A 49 13.62 -4.35 9.43
CA THR A 49 13.02 -3.06 9.79
C THR A 49 13.98 -1.90 9.53
N THR A 50 15.27 -2.07 9.82
CA THR A 50 16.31 -1.06 9.52
C THR A 50 16.38 -0.76 8.02
N VAL A 51 16.44 -1.79 7.18
CA VAL A 51 16.46 -1.64 5.72
C VAL A 51 15.17 -0.98 5.23
N LYS A 52 14.01 -1.45 5.71
CA LYS A 52 12.68 -0.95 5.34
C LYS A 52 12.56 0.55 5.60
N GLU A 53 12.85 1.00 6.82
CA GLU A 53 12.69 2.41 7.19
C GLU A 53 13.65 3.33 6.40
N ALA A 54 14.86 2.87 6.10
CA ALA A 54 15.79 3.63 5.28
C ALA A 54 15.34 3.71 3.81
N VAL A 55 14.92 2.58 3.20
CA VAL A 55 14.45 2.52 1.81
C VAL A 55 13.15 3.31 1.63
N ASP A 56 12.20 3.20 2.56
CA ASP A 56 10.94 3.96 2.51
C ASP A 56 11.20 5.47 2.54
N ASN A 57 12.15 5.92 3.38
CA ASN A 57 12.54 7.33 3.45
C ASN A 57 13.25 7.81 2.17
N SER A 58 14.13 6.99 1.59
CA SER A 58 14.80 7.29 0.34
C SER A 58 13.82 7.41 -0.83
N LEU A 59 12.84 6.49 -0.92
CA LEU A 59 11.77 6.54 -1.92
C LEU A 59 10.91 7.81 -1.78
N ASP A 60 10.46 8.10 -0.55
CA ASP A 60 9.64 9.28 -0.29
C ASP A 60 10.40 10.58 -0.60
N ALA A 61 11.71 10.65 -0.27
CA ALA A 61 12.54 11.82 -0.54
C ALA A 61 12.75 12.05 -2.05
N CYS A 62 13.01 10.98 -2.82
CA CYS A 62 13.16 11.06 -4.27
C CYS A 62 11.85 11.46 -4.94
N GLU A 63 10.73 10.82 -4.60
CA GLU A 63 9.42 11.11 -5.18
C GLU A 63 8.95 12.54 -4.86
N GLU A 64 9.09 13.02 -3.61
CA GLU A 64 8.76 14.39 -3.22
C GLU A 64 9.61 15.44 -3.94
N ALA A 65 10.86 15.09 -4.30
CA ALA A 65 11.77 15.96 -5.05
C ALA A 65 11.62 15.86 -6.57
N GLY A 66 10.75 15.00 -7.09
CA GLY A 66 10.61 14.76 -8.52
C GLY A 66 11.81 14.05 -9.17
N ILE A 67 12.56 13.25 -8.39
CA ILE A 67 13.74 12.52 -8.81
C ILE A 67 13.40 11.03 -8.94
N LEU A 68 13.77 10.41 -10.06
CA LEU A 68 13.66 8.95 -10.22
C LEU A 68 14.60 8.26 -9.24
N PRO A 69 14.09 7.38 -8.34
CA PRO A 69 14.92 6.78 -7.30
C PRO A 69 15.93 5.78 -7.86
N ASP A 70 17.20 5.95 -7.46
CA ASP A 70 18.30 4.98 -7.59
C ASP A 70 18.82 4.68 -6.19
N ILE A 71 18.56 3.48 -5.70
CA ILE A 71 18.86 3.10 -4.32
C ILE A 71 19.83 1.92 -4.30
N LEU A 72 20.95 2.09 -3.58
CA LEU A 72 21.89 1.03 -3.27
C LEU A 72 21.70 0.59 -1.82
N ILE A 73 21.52 -0.70 -1.61
CA ILE A 73 21.51 -1.32 -0.29
C ILE A 73 22.68 -2.29 -0.18
N GLU A 74 23.48 -2.16 0.87
CA GLU A 74 24.58 -3.06 1.16
C GLU A 74 24.47 -3.53 2.61
N ILE A 75 24.57 -4.84 2.83
CA ILE A 75 24.64 -5.43 4.16
C ILE A 75 25.99 -6.12 4.30
N VAL A 76 26.80 -5.65 5.26
CA VAL A 76 28.13 -6.17 5.53
C VAL A 76 28.14 -6.84 6.90
N GLU A 77 28.62 -8.07 6.98
CA GLU A 77 28.89 -8.72 8.26
C GLU A 77 30.17 -8.16 8.86
N VAL A 78 30.04 -7.36 9.93
CA VAL A 78 31.18 -6.69 10.60
C VAL A 78 31.84 -7.63 11.60
N GLN A 79 31.04 -8.42 12.28
CA GLN A 79 31.51 -9.40 13.25
C GLN A 79 30.63 -10.64 13.18
N PRO A 80 31.21 -11.84 12.95
CA PRO A 80 30.46 -13.08 12.89
C PRO A 80 29.81 -13.41 14.24
N ALA A 81 28.78 -14.25 14.19
CA ALA A 81 28.09 -14.72 15.38
C ALA A 81 29.07 -15.45 16.31
N PRO A 82 29.14 -15.11 17.61
CA PRO A 82 30.02 -15.80 18.57
C PRO A 82 29.70 -17.29 18.73
N SER A 83 28.45 -17.69 18.45
CA SER A 83 27.99 -19.08 18.44
C SER A 83 26.79 -19.23 17.49
N PRO A 84 26.42 -20.48 17.08
CA PRO A 84 25.33 -20.72 16.13
C PRO A 84 23.96 -20.16 16.55
N ASN A 85 23.75 -19.96 17.84
CA ASN A 85 22.49 -19.48 18.40
C ASN A 85 22.51 -17.99 18.78
N GLN A 86 23.64 -17.31 18.54
CA GLN A 86 23.78 -15.88 18.83
C GLN A 86 23.72 -15.07 17.52
N PRO A 87 23.21 -13.84 17.57
CA PRO A 87 23.20 -12.98 16.39
C PRO A 87 24.60 -12.40 16.11
N ALA A 88 24.87 -12.14 14.84
CA ALA A 88 26.06 -11.45 14.36
C ALA A 88 25.91 -9.92 14.44
N LYS A 89 26.99 -9.17 14.13
CA LYS A 89 26.91 -7.74 13.91
C LYS A 89 26.97 -7.44 12.43
N PHE A 90 26.01 -6.68 11.96
CA PHE A 90 25.93 -6.25 10.57
C PHE A 90 25.96 -4.73 10.49
N ARG A 91 26.52 -4.22 9.40
CA ARG A 91 26.38 -2.84 8.97
C ARG A 91 25.44 -2.81 7.79
N VAL A 92 24.35 -2.07 7.93
CA VAL A 92 23.39 -1.75 6.86
C VAL A 92 23.77 -0.40 6.28
N VAL A 93 23.98 -0.35 4.98
CA VAL A 93 24.20 0.86 4.21
C VAL A 93 23.05 1.03 3.24
N VAL A 94 22.42 2.20 3.26
CA VAL A 94 21.40 2.58 2.26
C VAL A 94 21.81 3.92 1.69
N GLU A 95 21.96 3.98 0.37
CA GLU A 95 22.38 5.15 -0.37
C GLU A 95 21.41 5.47 -1.48
N ASP A 96 20.93 6.72 -1.53
CA ASP A 96 20.00 7.21 -2.54
C ASP A 96 20.60 8.36 -3.37
N ASN A 97 19.91 8.69 -4.45
CA ASN A 97 20.16 9.84 -5.30
C ASN A 97 19.14 10.97 -5.07
N GLY A 98 18.50 11.01 -3.90
CA GLY A 98 17.48 12.01 -3.56
C GLY A 98 18.06 13.44 -3.42
N PRO A 99 17.25 14.41 -2.99
CA PRO A 99 17.63 15.83 -2.94
C PRO A 99 18.71 16.13 -1.89
N GLY A 100 19.10 15.14 -1.06
CA GLY A 100 19.93 15.34 0.11
C GLY A 100 19.22 16.07 1.24
N ILE A 101 19.93 16.23 2.36
CA ILE A 101 19.39 16.83 3.59
C ILE A 101 20.30 18.00 3.99
N VAL A 102 19.71 19.16 4.28
CA VAL A 102 20.47 20.30 4.78
C VAL A 102 21.11 20.00 6.13
N LYS A 103 22.38 20.39 6.32
CA LYS A 103 23.21 20.03 7.49
C LYS A 103 22.47 20.19 8.82
N ALA A 104 21.79 21.31 9.05
CA ALA A 104 21.09 21.61 10.29
C ALA A 104 19.91 20.68 10.61
N GLN A 105 19.37 19.96 9.62
CA GLN A 105 18.23 19.03 9.79
C GLN A 105 18.69 17.59 10.01
N ILE A 106 19.89 17.21 9.56
CA ILE A 106 20.39 15.82 9.69
C ILE A 106 20.29 15.31 11.14
N PRO A 107 20.80 16.04 12.16
CA PRO A 107 20.73 15.56 13.54
C PRO A 107 19.29 15.36 14.03
N LYS A 108 18.37 16.26 13.64
CA LYS A 108 16.97 16.18 14.08
C LYS A 108 16.23 15.01 13.46
N ILE A 109 16.46 14.72 12.16
CA ILE A 109 15.81 13.64 11.43
C ILE A 109 16.27 12.27 11.95
N PHE A 110 17.57 12.09 12.18
CA PHE A 110 18.13 10.79 12.52
C PHE A 110 18.26 10.50 14.03
N ALA A 111 18.33 11.55 14.85
CA ALA A 111 18.60 11.39 16.28
C ALA A 111 17.58 12.07 17.21
N LYS A 112 16.37 12.34 16.71
CA LYS A 112 15.24 12.79 17.53
C LYS A 112 13.99 12.01 17.17
N LEU A 113 13.47 11.24 18.13
CA LEU A 113 12.21 10.50 17.96
C LEU A 113 11.03 11.48 17.92
N LEU A 114 10.01 11.14 17.14
CA LEU A 114 8.83 11.98 16.91
C LEU A 114 9.16 13.34 16.27
N TYR A 115 10.10 13.32 15.33
CA TYR A 115 10.46 14.49 14.53
C TYR A 115 10.22 14.20 13.04
N GLY A 116 9.44 15.05 12.36
CA GLY A 116 9.15 14.89 10.94
C GLY A 116 8.10 15.89 10.45
N SER A 117 7.90 15.95 9.13
CA SER A 117 6.96 16.85 8.47
C SER A 117 5.62 16.21 8.11
N LYS A 118 5.44 14.90 8.38
CA LYS A 118 4.33 14.10 7.84
C LYS A 118 3.19 13.84 8.83
N PHE A 119 3.33 14.22 10.11
CA PHE A 119 2.36 13.91 11.18
C PHE A 119 0.94 14.43 10.98
N HIS A 120 0.81 15.59 10.37
CA HIS A 120 -0.47 16.31 10.27
C HIS A 120 -1.00 16.36 8.84
N ARG A 121 -0.32 15.71 7.90
CA ARG A 121 -0.69 15.76 6.48
C ARG A 121 -1.60 14.60 6.11
N LEU A 122 -2.79 14.92 5.64
CA LEU A 122 -3.72 13.94 5.09
C LEU A 122 -3.45 13.72 3.59
N LYS A 123 -2.32 13.09 3.28
CA LYS A 123 -1.96 12.58 1.96
C LYS A 123 -1.28 11.23 2.08
N GLN A 124 -1.38 10.40 1.06
CA GLN A 124 -0.69 9.11 1.03
C GLN A 124 0.81 9.29 1.21
N SER A 125 1.42 8.54 2.12
CA SER A 125 2.87 8.45 2.32
C SER A 125 3.23 7.08 2.87
N ARG A 126 4.49 6.63 2.70
CA ARG A 126 5.01 5.40 3.29
C ARG A 126 5.28 5.59 4.78
N GLY A 127 5.95 6.69 5.14
CA GLY A 127 6.23 7.07 6.51
C GLY A 127 5.18 8.03 7.07
N GLN A 128 4.60 7.74 8.25
CA GLN A 128 3.56 8.56 8.88
C GLN A 128 3.92 9.04 10.29
N GLN A 129 4.93 8.45 10.95
CA GLN A 129 5.11 8.58 12.40
C GLN A 129 6.39 9.27 12.84
N GLY A 130 7.35 9.56 11.93
CA GLY A 130 8.61 10.21 12.24
C GLY A 130 9.47 9.49 13.30
N ILE A 131 9.38 8.17 13.38
CA ILE A 131 10.07 7.35 14.38
C ILE A 131 11.03 6.36 13.72
N GLY A 132 10.69 5.83 12.55
CA GLY A 132 11.29 4.63 11.99
C GLY A 132 12.81 4.65 11.92
N ILE A 133 13.41 5.60 11.21
CA ILE A 133 14.87 5.67 11.05
C ILE A 133 15.58 6.01 12.36
N SER A 134 14.99 6.87 13.20
CA SER A 134 15.54 7.21 14.51
C SER A 134 15.50 6.00 15.46
N ALA A 135 14.45 5.16 15.38
CA ALA A 135 14.34 3.91 16.14
C ALA A 135 15.37 2.87 15.66
N ALA A 136 15.62 2.78 14.36
CA ALA A 136 16.68 1.93 13.81
C ALA A 136 18.07 2.35 14.33
N GLY A 137 18.36 3.66 14.31
CA GLY A 137 19.58 4.22 14.88
C GLY A 137 19.71 3.97 16.37
N LEU A 138 18.62 4.14 17.13
CA LEU A 138 18.58 3.83 18.56
C LEU A 138 18.85 2.35 18.83
N TYR A 139 18.24 1.45 18.08
CA TYR A 139 18.49 0.01 18.21
C TYR A 139 19.95 -0.33 17.92
N GLY A 140 20.54 0.23 16.86
CA GLY A 140 21.96 0.09 16.53
C GLY A 140 22.85 0.55 17.67
N GLN A 141 22.60 1.75 18.19
CA GLN A 141 23.34 2.33 19.33
C GLN A 141 23.24 1.45 20.59
N LEU A 142 22.04 0.95 20.92
CA LEU A 142 21.84 0.11 22.11
C LEU A 142 22.49 -1.26 22.01
N THR A 143 22.63 -1.80 20.80
CA THR A 143 23.16 -3.16 20.59
C THR A 143 24.66 -3.20 20.30
N THR A 144 25.21 -2.14 19.69
CA THR A 144 26.63 -2.09 19.29
C THR A 144 27.42 -0.99 19.98
N GLY A 145 26.75 0.03 20.54
CA GLY A 145 27.38 1.25 21.06
C GLY A 145 27.91 2.20 19.98
N LYS A 146 27.68 1.89 18.69
CA LYS A 146 28.17 2.70 17.57
C LYS A 146 27.18 3.82 17.21
N PRO A 147 27.68 4.97 16.71
CA PRO A 147 26.83 6.01 16.15
C PRO A 147 26.22 5.59 14.83
N VAL A 148 25.16 6.26 14.41
CA VAL A 148 24.66 6.26 13.03
C VAL A 148 25.52 7.22 12.23
N ILE A 149 25.97 6.81 11.06
CA ILE A 149 26.78 7.64 10.16
C ILE A 149 25.92 8.10 9.01
N ILE A 150 25.81 9.41 8.80
CA ILE A 150 25.05 10.00 7.71
C ILE A 150 25.97 10.84 6.84
N THR A 151 25.98 10.55 5.54
CA THR A 151 26.63 11.40 4.53
C THR A 151 25.53 11.97 3.64
N SER A 152 25.48 13.29 3.47
CA SER A 152 24.46 13.92 2.65
C SER A 152 24.97 15.14 1.89
N LYS A 153 24.50 15.30 0.63
CA LYS A 153 24.85 16.36 -0.30
C LYS A 153 23.59 16.88 -0.97
N THR A 154 23.42 18.20 -0.97
CA THR A 154 22.18 18.83 -1.45
C THR A 154 22.25 19.39 -2.87
N GLY A 155 23.35 19.15 -3.60
CA GLY A 155 23.47 19.60 -5.00
C GLY A 155 24.88 19.64 -5.50
N LYS A 156 25.03 19.74 -6.82
CA LYS A 156 26.31 19.86 -7.51
C LYS A 156 27.08 21.08 -7.02
N GLY A 157 28.37 20.91 -6.76
CA GLY A 157 29.25 21.97 -6.27
C GLY A 157 29.09 22.33 -4.80
N ARG A 158 28.20 21.67 -4.06
CA ARG A 158 28.09 21.76 -2.60
C ARG A 158 28.93 20.68 -1.93
N PRO A 159 29.49 20.92 -0.74
CA PRO A 159 30.19 19.87 0.00
C PRO A 159 29.20 18.80 0.48
N ALA A 160 29.64 17.55 0.49
CA ALA A 160 28.96 16.50 1.23
C ALA A 160 29.31 16.63 2.72
N PHE A 161 28.32 16.57 3.59
CA PHE A 161 28.52 16.55 5.05
C PHE A 161 28.42 15.12 5.56
N LYS A 162 29.40 14.71 6.35
CA LYS A 162 29.40 13.46 7.10
C LYS A 162 29.21 13.77 8.57
N ILE A 163 28.23 13.15 9.21
CA ILE A 163 27.87 13.37 10.60
C ILE A 163 27.67 12.03 11.29
N ASP A 164 28.39 11.81 12.39
CA ASP A 164 28.22 10.66 13.26
C ASP A 164 27.31 11.04 14.44
N LEU A 165 26.18 10.35 14.56
CA LEU A 165 25.10 10.74 15.47
C LEU A 165 24.77 9.64 16.49
N ARG A 166 24.50 10.06 17.72
CA ARG A 166 23.85 9.28 18.77
C ARG A 166 22.57 9.97 19.24
N ILE A 167 21.72 9.20 19.91
CA ILE A 167 20.54 9.73 20.57
C ILE A 167 20.81 9.82 22.06
N ASP A 168 20.72 11.02 22.64
CA ASP A 168 20.61 11.16 24.11
C ASP A 168 19.26 10.60 24.55
N THR A 169 19.28 9.38 25.08
CA THR A 169 18.06 8.66 25.47
C THR A 169 17.32 9.27 26.64
N LYS A 170 17.97 10.12 27.43
CA LYS A 170 17.30 10.83 28.56
C LYS A 170 16.55 12.07 28.08
N ARG A 171 17.14 12.80 27.14
CA ARG A 171 16.61 14.09 26.68
C ARG A 171 15.85 14.01 25.37
N ASN A 172 15.93 12.87 24.63
CA ASN A 172 15.45 12.73 23.25
C ASN A 172 16.01 13.82 22.33
N GLN A 173 17.30 14.05 22.40
CA GLN A 173 18.01 15.08 21.63
C GLN A 173 19.17 14.43 20.86
N PRO A 174 19.54 14.98 19.70
CA PRO A 174 20.73 14.54 18.97
C PRO A 174 22.01 14.85 19.76
N ASP A 175 22.89 13.87 19.79
CA ASP A 175 24.28 13.96 20.27
C ASP A 175 25.20 13.77 19.08
N VAL A 176 25.85 14.84 18.64
CA VAL A 176 26.79 14.83 17.49
C VAL A 176 28.15 14.39 17.99
N VAL A 177 28.58 13.20 17.61
CA VAL A 177 29.88 12.63 18.02
C VAL A 177 31.02 13.22 17.19
N GLU A 178 30.82 13.29 15.87
CA GLU A 178 31.76 13.82 14.91
C GLU A 178 31.04 14.45 13.74
N GLU A 179 31.53 15.56 13.21
CA GLU A 179 31.03 16.15 11.98
C GLU A 179 32.15 16.67 11.10
N GLY A 180 32.00 16.51 9.79
CA GLY A 180 32.99 16.96 8.82
C GLY A 180 32.43 17.02 7.41
N THR A 181 33.28 17.27 6.46
CA THR A 181 33.02 17.14 5.04
C THR A 181 33.56 15.81 4.54
N ALA A 182 32.84 15.19 3.60
CA ALA A 182 33.30 13.98 2.93
C ALA A 182 33.48 14.26 1.43
N ASP A 183 34.41 13.54 0.83
CA ASP A 183 34.49 13.43 -0.62
C ASP A 183 33.45 12.40 -1.07
N TRP A 184 32.56 12.81 -1.96
CA TRP A 184 31.48 11.95 -2.44
C TRP A 184 31.11 12.32 -3.88
N ASP A 185 31.25 11.34 -4.77
CA ASP A 185 31.13 11.52 -6.23
C ASP A 185 29.74 11.87 -6.72
N LYS A 186 28.69 11.55 -5.94
CA LYS A 186 27.31 11.86 -6.34
C LYS A 186 27.05 13.37 -6.36
N GLU A 187 26.21 13.81 -7.27
CA GLU A 187 25.79 15.21 -7.35
C GLU A 187 24.94 15.62 -6.14
N HIS A 188 24.05 14.75 -5.70
CA HIS A 188 23.18 14.90 -4.53
C HIS A 188 22.70 13.53 -4.03
N GLY A 189 22.20 13.46 -2.81
CA GLY A 189 21.68 12.25 -2.22
C GLY A 189 21.97 12.14 -0.72
N THR A 190 21.61 10.99 -0.16
CA THR A 190 21.87 10.66 1.23
C THR A 190 22.35 9.21 1.34
N ARG A 191 23.38 8.99 2.17
CA ARG A 191 23.91 7.69 2.56
C ARG A 191 23.79 7.54 4.07
N VAL A 192 23.16 6.47 4.52
CA VAL A 192 22.95 6.15 5.93
C VAL A 192 23.61 4.82 6.24
N GLU A 193 24.43 4.78 7.30
CA GLU A 193 25.09 3.57 7.77
C GLU A 193 24.71 3.31 9.23
N ILE A 194 24.15 2.13 9.49
CA ILE A 194 23.74 1.69 10.83
C ILE A 194 24.37 0.35 11.13
N GLU A 195 25.16 0.28 12.20
CA GLU A 195 25.69 -0.98 12.72
C GLU A 195 24.77 -1.51 13.81
N LEU A 196 24.34 -2.77 13.71
CA LEU A 196 23.38 -3.37 14.64
C LEU A 196 23.65 -4.86 14.84
N VAL A 197 23.22 -5.38 16.00
CA VAL A 197 23.16 -6.83 16.25
C VAL A 197 21.94 -7.39 15.57
N ALA A 198 22.16 -8.32 14.62
CA ALA A 198 21.11 -8.80 13.73
C ALA A 198 21.33 -10.26 13.30
N ALA A 199 20.38 -10.80 12.57
CA ALA A 199 20.50 -12.09 11.89
C ALA A 199 20.06 -11.94 10.44
N TYR A 200 20.96 -12.22 9.50
CA TYR A 200 20.62 -12.26 8.08
C TYR A 200 19.96 -13.61 7.75
N ARG A 201 18.73 -13.57 7.28
CA ARG A 201 17.96 -14.75 6.86
C ARG A 201 17.48 -14.59 5.44
N GLY A 202 17.63 -15.64 4.65
CA GLY A 202 16.98 -15.76 3.35
C GLY A 202 15.50 -16.16 3.46
N GLY A 203 14.82 -16.27 2.32
CA GLY A 203 13.43 -16.72 2.22
C GLY A 203 12.38 -15.63 2.38
N ARG A 204 11.11 -16.03 2.49
CA ARG A 204 9.91 -15.15 2.36
C ARG A 204 9.81 -13.98 3.34
N THR A 205 10.57 -13.96 4.41
CA THR A 205 10.61 -12.86 5.40
C THR A 205 11.99 -12.21 5.48
N GLY A 206 12.84 -12.45 4.49
CA GLY A 206 14.19 -11.88 4.39
C GLY A 206 14.22 -10.50 3.74
N VAL A 207 15.37 -9.85 3.84
CA VAL A 207 15.61 -8.54 3.21
C VAL A 207 15.47 -8.62 1.70
N GLN A 208 16.03 -9.66 1.05
CA GLN A 208 15.94 -9.82 -0.39
C GLN A 208 14.48 -9.85 -0.86
N GLU A 209 13.65 -10.69 -0.25
CA GLU A 209 12.22 -10.79 -0.56
C GLU A 209 11.49 -9.44 -0.39
N TYR A 210 11.82 -8.69 0.66
CA TYR A 210 11.27 -7.35 0.87
C TYR A 210 11.64 -6.41 -0.28
N LEU A 211 12.91 -6.41 -0.72
CA LEU A 211 13.39 -5.55 -1.80
C LEU A 211 12.81 -5.94 -3.17
N GLU A 212 12.66 -7.23 -3.44
CA GLU A 212 11.97 -7.73 -4.63
C GLU A 212 10.51 -7.25 -4.68
N GLN A 213 9.77 -7.41 -3.58
CA GLN A 213 8.40 -6.91 -3.48
C GLN A 213 8.34 -5.39 -3.57
N THR A 214 9.27 -4.66 -2.94
CA THR A 214 9.36 -3.20 -3.06
C THR A 214 9.51 -2.77 -4.51
N ALA A 215 10.32 -3.47 -5.28
CA ALA A 215 10.50 -3.21 -6.69
C ALA A 215 9.24 -3.52 -7.54
N VAL A 216 8.41 -4.50 -7.14
CA VAL A 216 7.10 -4.76 -7.79
C VAL A 216 6.12 -3.59 -7.58
N ALA A 217 6.04 -3.07 -6.36
CA ALA A 217 5.11 -1.98 -6.01
C ALA A 217 5.61 -0.59 -6.44
N ASN A 218 6.90 -0.46 -6.79
CA ASN A 218 7.55 0.80 -7.20
C ASN A 218 8.27 0.62 -8.55
N PRO A 219 7.54 0.54 -9.67
CA PRO A 219 8.11 0.22 -10.98
C PRO A 219 9.07 1.30 -11.51
N HIS A 220 9.06 2.52 -10.98
CA HIS A 220 9.97 3.62 -11.28
C HIS A 220 11.30 3.56 -10.50
N LEU A 221 11.44 2.63 -9.54
CA LEU A 221 12.63 2.41 -8.74
C LEU A 221 13.68 1.61 -9.50
N ALA A 222 14.94 2.07 -9.52
CA ALA A 222 16.10 1.24 -9.74
C ALA A 222 16.74 0.91 -8.38
N LEU A 223 17.01 -0.37 -8.12
CA LEU A 223 17.51 -0.83 -6.84
C LEU A 223 18.64 -1.83 -7.04
N VAL A 224 19.69 -1.67 -6.25
CA VAL A 224 20.81 -2.62 -6.19
C VAL A 224 20.94 -3.10 -4.75
N PHE A 225 21.02 -4.41 -4.58
CA PHE A 225 21.21 -5.03 -3.27
C PHE A 225 22.46 -5.91 -3.26
N VAL A 226 23.35 -5.66 -2.30
CA VAL A 226 24.55 -6.45 -2.03
C VAL A 226 24.39 -7.18 -0.70
N THR A 227 24.43 -8.52 -0.77
CA THR A 227 24.27 -9.38 0.41
C THR A 227 25.55 -9.44 1.23
N PRO A 228 25.53 -9.94 2.50
CA PRO A 228 26.72 -10.15 3.31
C PRO A 228 27.76 -11.11 2.69
N LYS A 229 27.35 -11.92 1.71
CA LYS A 229 28.23 -12.82 0.97
C LYS A 229 28.83 -12.19 -0.29
N GLY A 230 28.52 -10.92 -0.58
CA GLY A 230 28.95 -10.22 -1.78
C GLY A 230 28.10 -10.53 -3.03
N GLU A 231 27.02 -11.27 -2.91
CA GLU A 231 26.08 -11.49 -4.01
C GLU A 231 25.36 -10.19 -4.34
N ARG A 232 25.28 -9.85 -5.63
CA ARG A 232 24.68 -8.61 -6.12
C ARG A 232 23.40 -8.90 -6.88
N PHE A 233 22.31 -8.31 -6.44
CA PHE A 233 20.99 -8.36 -7.08
C PHE A 233 20.63 -6.98 -7.62
N GLU A 234 20.21 -6.93 -8.88
CA GLU A 234 19.82 -5.69 -9.56
C GLU A 234 18.36 -5.74 -9.98
N PHE A 235 17.64 -4.70 -9.63
CA PHE A 235 16.23 -4.51 -9.99
C PHE A 235 16.12 -3.23 -10.81
N PRO A 236 16.27 -3.30 -12.16
CA PRO A 236 16.17 -2.13 -13.02
C PRO A 236 14.75 -1.56 -12.98
N ARG A 237 14.61 -0.27 -13.16
CA ARG A 237 13.28 0.36 -13.27
C ARG A 237 12.53 -0.13 -14.50
N VAL A 238 11.22 -0.21 -14.39
CA VAL A 238 10.31 -0.63 -15.48
C VAL A 238 9.79 0.59 -16.23
N THR A 239 9.62 1.72 -15.53
CA THR A 239 9.16 2.99 -16.10
C THR A 239 10.05 4.15 -15.68
N SER A 240 10.15 5.15 -16.55
CA SER A 240 10.80 6.42 -16.26
C SER A 240 9.81 7.51 -15.82
N GLU A 241 8.55 7.14 -15.59
CA GLU A 241 7.53 8.06 -15.09
C GLU A 241 7.40 7.94 -13.58
N LEU A 242 7.50 9.07 -12.89
CA LEU A 242 7.22 9.15 -11.46
C LEU A 242 5.72 8.98 -11.20
N PRO A 243 5.33 8.41 -10.05
CA PRO A 243 3.94 8.43 -9.63
C PRO A 243 3.44 9.88 -9.52
N ARG A 244 2.14 10.06 -9.80
CA ARG A 244 1.51 11.36 -9.57
C ARG A 244 1.68 11.78 -8.11
N GLU A 245 1.94 13.06 -7.86
CA GLU A 245 2.01 13.57 -6.50
C GLU A 245 0.64 13.46 -5.80
N ALA A 246 0.65 12.93 -4.57
CA ALA A 246 -0.53 12.92 -3.70
C ALA A 246 -0.79 14.34 -3.17
N HIS A 247 -2.00 14.86 -3.38
CA HIS A 247 -2.39 16.17 -2.86
C HIS A 247 -2.95 16.04 -1.45
N GLU A 248 -2.49 16.92 -0.55
CA GLU A 248 -3.03 17.01 0.79
C GLU A 248 -4.50 17.40 0.79
N ILE A 249 -5.30 16.77 1.62
CA ILE A 249 -6.72 17.07 1.80
C ILE A 249 -6.99 17.53 3.23
N LYS A 250 -8.07 18.31 3.41
CA LYS A 250 -8.58 18.66 4.74
C LYS A 250 -9.33 17.47 5.33
N PRO A 251 -9.44 17.38 6.68
CA PRO A 251 -10.23 16.36 7.36
C PRO A 251 -11.66 16.30 6.81
N HIS A 252 -12.19 15.10 6.67
CA HIS A 252 -13.58 14.89 6.26
C HIS A 252 -14.49 14.89 7.50
N PRO A 253 -15.69 15.50 7.47
CA PRO A 253 -16.61 15.55 8.62
C PRO A 253 -16.84 14.21 9.32
N HIS A 254 -16.99 13.14 8.55
CA HIS A 254 -17.25 11.79 9.07
C HIS A 254 -16.01 11.08 9.65
N GLY A 255 -14.84 11.70 9.61
CA GLY A 255 -13.58 11.12 10.10
C GLY A 255 -12.96 11.85 11.28
N VAL A 256 -13.57 12.94 11.74
CA VAL A 256 -13.04 13.74 12.84
C VAL A 256 -13.63 13.27 14.16
N GLU A 257 -12.77 12.93 15.11
CA GLU A 257 -13.18 12.56 16.46
C GLU A 257 -13.48 13.79 17.30
N LEU A 258 -14.26 13.63 18.38
CA LEU A 258 -14.70 14.73 19.23
C LEU A 258 -13.55 15.59 19.77
N GLY A 259 -12.48 14.94 20.27
CA GLY A 259 -11.30 15.65 20.79
C GLY A 259 -10.54 16.41 19.72
N MET A 260 -10.48 15.86 18.48
CA MET A 260 -9.88 16.54 17.34
C MET A 260 -10.70 17.77 16.94
N LEU A 261 -12.03 17.65 16.89
CA LEU A 261 -12.92 18.77 16.63
C LEU A 261 -12.72 19.88 17.67
N GLN A 262 -12.61 19.52 18.95
CA GLN A 262 -12.35 20.46 20.03
C GLN A 262 -11.05 21.24 19.82
N MET A 263 -9.95 20.55 19.51
CA MET A 263 -8.66 21.20 19.22
C MET A 263 -8.76 22.12 18.00
N MET A 264 -9.37 21.65 16.89
CA MET A 264 -9.56 22.47 15.69
C MET A 264 -10.32 23.78 15.96
N LEU A 265 -11.35 23.71 16.80
CA LEU A 265 -12.14 24.89 17.18
C LEU A 265 -11.34 25.84 18.08
N GLN A 266 -10.56 25.32 19.03
CA GLN A 266 -9.73 26.10 19.95
C GLN A 266 -8.55 26.77 19.23
N ASP A 267 -7.91 26.09 18.30
CA ASP A 267 -6.79 26.62 17.51
C ASP A 267 -7.23 27.67 16.47
N SER A 268 -8.54 27.76 16.19
CA SER A 268 -9.12 28.68 15.20
C SER A 268 -9.52 30.02 15.80
N SER A 269 -8.61 30.66 16.56
CA SER A 269 -8.87 31.97 17.20
C SER A 269 -9.33 33.04 16.19
N GLY A 270 -10.38 33.78 16.54
CA GLY A 270 -10.96 34.84 15.73
C GLY A 270 -11.86 34.37 14.57
N LYS A 271 -12.02 33.07 14.34
CA LYS A 271 -12.99 32.54 13.37
C LYS A 271 -14.32 32.18 14.02
N THR A 272 -15.39 32.28 13.24
CA THR A 272 -16.70 31.74 13.66
C THR A 272 -16.78 30.24 13.36
N VAL A 273 -17.66 29.51 14.05
CA VAL A 273 -17.92 28.08 13.81
C VAL A 273 -18.16 27.80 12.32
N LYS A 274 -18.98 28.62 11.66
CA LYS A 274 -19.25 28.46 10.23
C LYS A 274 -17.99 28.60 9.37
N GLN A 275 -17.11 29.55 9.70
CA GLN A 275 -15.83 29.71 8.97
C GLN A 275 -14.92 28.52 9.17
N VAL A 276 -14.75 28.02 10.40
CA VAL A 276 -13.96 26.81 10.68
C VAL A 276 -14.50 25.62 9.89
N LEU A 277 -15.82 25.41 9.90
CA LEU A 277 -16.41 24.31 9.13
C LEU A 277 -16.17 24.43 7.63
N CYS A 278 -16.19 25.61 7.06
CA CYS A 278 -15.92 25.83 5.63
C CYS A 278 -14.44 25.77 5.28
N ASP A 279 -13.59 26.35 6.14
CA ASP A 279 -12.17 26.53 5.83
C ASP A 279 -11.34 25.29 6.16
N ASP A 280 -11.67 24.58 7.24
CA ASP A 280 -10.80 23.57 7.80
C ASP A 280 -11.29 22.12 7.54
N PHE A 281 -12.48 21.96 6.93
CA PHE A 281 -13.02 20.66 6.53
C PHE A 281 -13.11 20.49 5.00
N SER A 282 -12.92 19.27 4.53
CA SER A 282 -13.15 18.93 3.13
C SER A 282 -14.64 18.78 2.84
N ARG A 283 -15.07 19.21 1.65
CA ARG A 283 -16.46 19.05 1.14
C ARG A 283 -17.53 19.78 1.95
N VAL A 284 -17.18 20.67 2.83
CA VAL A 284 -18.14 21.50 3.59
C VAL A 284 -18.30 22.84 2.92
N SER A 285 -19.41 23.01 2.20
CA SER A 285 -19.82 24.30 1.61
C SER A 285 -20.48 25.19 2.68
N PRO A 286 -20.64 26.52 2.43
CA PRO A 286 -21.37 27.42 3.32
C PRO A 286 -22.81 26.97 3.62
N ALA A 287 -23.45 26.26 2.69
CA ALA A 287 -24.79 25.70 2.90
C ALA A 287 -24.75 24.48 3.84
N VAL A 288 -23.78 23.59 3.65
CA VAL A 288 -23.55 22.42 4.52
C VAL A 288 -23.19 22.88 5.94
N ALA A 289 -22.29 23.85 6.07
CA ALA A 289 -21.92 24.42 7.37
C ALA A 289 -23.12 25.03 8.10
N ALA A 290 -23.99 25.75 7.39
CA ALA A 290 -25.23 26.28 7.95
C ALA A 290 -26.19 25.16 8.40
N GLN A 291 -26.33 24.09 7.61
CA GLN A 291 -27.13 22.91 7.96
C GLN A 291 -26.60 22.23 9.23
N VAL A 292 -25.27 21.99 9.31
CA VAL A 292 -24.63 21.41 10.51
C VAL A 292 -24.90 22.25 11.75
N CYS A 293 -24.71 23.58 11.65
CA CYS A 293 -24.97 24.50 12.77
C CYS A 293 -26.46 24.44 13.18
N ALA A 294 -27.39 24.41 12.24
CA ALA A 294 -28.82 24.30 12.52
C ALA A 294 -29.18 22.98 13.21
N GLN A 295 -28.67 21.85 12.74
CA GLN A 295 -28.88 20.52 13.35
C GLN A 295 -28.28 20.45 14.78
N ALA A 296 -27.13 21.10 14.99
CA ALA A 296 -26.48 21.16 16.29
C ALA A 296 -27.10 22.17 17.25
N HIS A 297 -28.04 22.98 16.79
CA HIS A 297 -28.56 24.15 17.55
C HIS A 297 -27.46 25.12 18.00
N VAL A 298 -26.46 25.34 17.15
CA VAL A 298 -25.33 26.26 17.37
C VAL A 298 -25.46 27.45 16.44
N ASN A 299 -25.27 28.67 16.98
CA ASN A 299 -25.28 29.87 16.14
C ASN A 299 -24.04 29.88 15.23
N PRO A 300 -24.19 29.94 13.89
CA PRO A 300 -23.06 29.94 12.93
C PRO A 300 -22.04 31.08 13.15
N LYS A 301 -22.45 32.17 13.79
CA LYS A 301 -21.60 33.35 14.10
C LYS A 301 -20.89 33.26 15.45
N THR A 302 -21.14 32.22 16.24
CA THR A 302 -20.44 32.03 17.52
C THR A 302 -18.94 31.88 17.26
N PRO A 303 -18.05 32.55 18.02
CA PRO A 303 -16.62 32.29 17.96
C PRO A 303 -16.31 30.83 18.23
N ALA A 304 -15.48 30.22 17.38
CA ALA A 304 -15.21 28.77 17.42
C ALA A 304 -14.65 28.33 18.78
N GLU A 305 -13.77 29.11 19.36
CA GLU A 305 -13.13 28.89 20.66
C GLU A 305 -14.11 28.81 21.86
N ARG A 306 -15.35 29.28 21.69
CA ARG A 306 -16.38 29.26 22.75
C ARG A 306 -17.22 28.00 22.75
N ILE A 307 -17.08 27.13 21.74
CA ILE A 307 -17.85 25.90 21.64
C ILE A 307 -17.21 24.82 22.53
N HIS A 308 -17.95 24.37 23.53
CA HIS A 308 -17.51 23.31 24.46
C HIS A 308 -18.72 22.57 25.06
N GLY A 309 -18.45 21.47 25.78
CA GLY A 309 -19.48 20.66 26.44
C GLY A 309 -20.56 20.16 25.47
N GLU A 310 -21.83 20.29 25.84
CA GLU A 310 -22.97 19.79 25.07
C GLU A 310 -23.09 20.43 23.66
N GLU A 311 -22.65 21.66 23.46
CA GLU A 311 -22.65 22.28 22.13
C GLU A 311 -21.65 21.60 21.19
N LEU A 312 -20.46 21.22 21.71
CA LEU A 312 -19.46 20.50 20.99
C LEU A 312 -19.95 19.08 20.61
N ASP A 313 -20.60 18.40 21.57
CA ASP A 313 -21.16 17.06 21.32
C ASP A 313 -22.23 17.07 20.21
N ARG A 314 -23.14 18.05 20.28
CA ARG A 314 -24.17 18.22 19.24
C ARG A 314 -23.59 18.58 17.89
N LEU A 315 -22.55 19.43 17.87
CA LEU A 315 -21.86 19.83 16.64
C LEU A 315 -21.14 18.62 16.01
N HIS A 316 -20.44 17.83 16.81
CA HIS A 316 -19.76 16.60 16.37
C HIS A 316 -20.77 15.58 15.82
N LYS A 317 -21.88 15.36 16.51
CA LYS A 317 -22.95 14.48 16.03
C LYS A 317 -23.53 14.95 14.71
N ALA A 318 -23.84 16.23 14.58
CA ALA A 318 -24.36 16.82 13.34
C ALA A 318 -23.37 16.70 12.17
N LEU A 319 -22.05 16.84 12.43
CA LEU A 319 -21.01 16.59 11.43
C LEU A 319 -20.97 15.15 10.96
N GLY A 320 -21.16 14.19 11.86
CA GLY A 320 -21.21 12.76 11.52
C GLY A 320 -22.45 12.35 10.71
N GLU A 321 -23.59 13.08 10.88
CA GLU A 321 -24.86 12.76 10.25
C GLU A 321 -25.13 13.51 8.94
N VAL A 322 -24.43 14.63 8.70
CA VAL A 322 -24.65 15.44 7.50
C VAL A 322 -24.23 14.71 6.24
N LYS A 323 -25.04 14.80 5.19
CA LYS A 323 -24.74 14.23 3.88
C LYS A 323 -23.74 15.12 3.14
N VAL A 324 -22.54 14.65 2.98
CA VAL A 324 -21.46 15.30 2.21
C VAL A 324 -20.91 14.35 1.15
N MET A 325 -20.34 14.93 0.09
CA MET A 325 -19.63 14.13 -0.93
C MET A 325 -18.41 13.48 -0.32
N ALA A 326 -18.00 12.33 -0.88
CA ALA A 326 -16.73 11.68 -0.52
C ALA A 326 -15.53 12.65 -0.62
N PRO A 327 -14.51 12.49 0.23
CA PRO A 327 -13.29 13.30 0.16
C PRO A 327 -12.61 13.15 -1.22
N PRO A 328 -11.77 14.13 -1.64
CA PRO A 328 -11.08 14.03 -2.92
C PRO A 328 -10.17 12.80 -2.99
N ALA A 329 -10.25 12.03 -4.07
CA ALA A 329 -9.36 10.89 -4.33
C ALA A 329 -7.94 11.31 -4.74
N THR A 330 -7.68 12.61 -4.95
CA THR A 330 -6.36 13.15 -5.34
C THR A 330 -5.30 12.96 -4.26
N ALA A 331 -5.71 12.69 -3.03
CA ALA A 331 -4.81 12.40 -1.92
C ALA A 331 -4.25 10.96 -1.94
N VAL A 332 -4.80 10.10 -2.82
CA VAL A 332 -4.40 8.70 -2.94
C VAL A 332 -3.88 8.44 -4.35
N VAL A 333 -2.73 7.79 -4.45
CA VAL A 333 -2.06 7.49 -5.71
C VAL A 333 -1.85 5.98 -5.84
N PRO A 334 -2.74 5.27 -6.56
CA PRO A 334 -2.57 3.87 -6.85
C PRO A 334 -1.33 3.61 -7.72
N ILE A 335 -0.90 2.35 -7.82
CA ILE A 335 0.17 1.92 -8.73
C ILE A 335 -0.33 2.01 -10.18
N GLY A 336 -1.57 1.61 -10.39
CA GLY A 336 -2.22 1.51 -11.70
C GLY A 336 -2.12 0.12 -12.32
N GLU A 337 -3.16 -0.29 -13.03
CA GLU A 337 -3.29 -1.65 -13.57
C GLU A 337 -2.10 -2.07 -14.46
N ALA A 338 -1.70 -1.19 -15.39
CA ALA A 338 -0.62 -1.49 -16.33
C ALA A 338 0.73 -1.69 -15.60
N LEU A 339 1.08 -0.78 -14.69
CA LEU A 339 2.35 -0.84 -13.95
C LEU A 339 2.39 -2.01 -12.97
N LEU A 340 1.23 -2.38 -12.38
CA LEU A 340 1.13 -3.54 -11.50
C LEU A 340 1.35 -4.84 -12.28
N VAL A 341 0.83 -4.95 -13.50
CA VAL A 341 1.10 -6.08 -14.40
C VAL A 341 2.57 -6.15 -14.78
N GLU A 342 3.19 -5.02 -15.13
CA GLU A 342 4.62 -4.99 -15.45
C GLU A 342 5.50 -5.37 -14.26
N GLY A 343 5.16 -4.94 -13.05
CA GLY A 343 5.81 -5.38 -11.81
C GLY A 343 5.70 -6.89 -11.60
N LEU A 344 4.52 -7.47 -11.84
CA LEU A 344 4.30 -8.93 -11.79
C LEU A 344 5.11 -9.69 -12.86
N LYS A 345 5.14 -9.20 -14.11
CA LYS A 345 5.93 -9.79 -15.18
C LYS A 345 7.43 -9.81 -14.87
N ARG A 346 7.92 -8.75 -14.22
CA ARG A 346 9.33 -8.70 -13.80
C ARG A 346 9.67 -9.80 -12.80
N ARG A 347 8.81 -10.02 -11.80
CA ARG A 347 9.02 -11.05 -10.76
C ARG A 347 8.72 -12.47 -11.27
N PHE A 348 7.66 -12.63 -12.03
CA PHE A 348 7.16 -13.92 -12.51
C PHE A 348 7.19 -13.97 -14.05
N SER A 349 8.37 -13.76 -14.64
CA SER A 349 8.53 -13.60 -16.09
C SER A 349 8.04 -14.75 -16.94
N ARG A 350 7.87 -15.93 -16.36
CA ARG A 350 7.42 -17.15 -17.05
C ARG A 350 5.99 -17.55 -16.76
N ALA A 351 5.22 -16.72 -16.06
CA ALA A 351 3.79 -17.00 -15.90
C ALA A 351 3.05 -16.86 -17.24
N ASP A 352 2.00 -17.67 -17.43
CA ASP A 352 1.24 -17.73 -18.68
C ASP A 352 0.21 -16.60 -18.79
N PHE A 353 -0.27 -16.08 -17.65
CA PHE A 353 -1.37 -15.11 -17.61
C PHE A 353 -1.15 -14.07 -16.51
N TYR A 354 -1.44 -12.82 -16.84
CA TYR A 354 -1.39 -11.69 -15.92
C TYR A 354 -2.66 -10.87 -16.02
N VAL A 355 -3.16 -10.44 -14.89
CA VAL A 355 -4.32 -9.56 -14.83
C VAL A 355 -4.23 -8.66 -13.61
N SER A 356 -4.80 -7.48 -13.72
CA SER A 356 -4.96 -6.56 -12.61
C SER A 356 -6.31 -5.86 -12.65
N THR A 357 -6.65 -5.23 -11.55
CA THR A 357 -7.81 -4.35 -11.40
C THR A 357 -7.55 -3.30 -10.33
N THR A 358 -8.02 -2.08 -10.58
CA THR A 358 -8.01 -0.97 -9.64
C THR A 358 -9.44 -0.57 -9.36
N ARG A 359 -9.87 -0.67 -8.09
CA ARG A 359 -11.22 -0.30 -7.68
C ARG A 359 -11.41 1.21 -7.68
N PRO A 360 -12.63 1.70 -7.93
CA PRO A 360 -12.96 3.09 -7.67
C PRO A 360 -12.63 3.47 -6.22
N PRO A 361 -12.24 4.74 -5.96
CA PRO A 361 -11.99 5.22 -4.60
C PRO A 361 -13.19 5.00 -3.67
N ALA A 362 -12.93 4.45 -2.49
CA ALA A 362 -13.89 4.27 -1.41
C ALA A 362 -13.45 5.06 -0.18
N VAL A 363 -14.27 5.07 0.86
CA VAL A 363 -14.03 5.87 2.07
C VAL A 363 -14.17 4.99 3.31
N TYR A 364 -13.22 5.12 4.22
CA TYR A 364 -13.21 4.50 5.52
C TYR A 364 -12.97 5.59 6.58
N ARG A 365 -13.89 5.76 7.53
CA ARG A 365 -13.81 6.81 8.57
C ARG A 365 -13.37 8.17 8.02
N GLY A 366 -13.98 8.63 6.92
CA GLY A 366 -13.64 9.90 6.28
C GLY A 366 -12.32 9.91 5.49
N ASN A 367 -11.53 8.84 5.50
CA ASN A 367 -10.29 8.73 4.75
C ASN A 367 -10.52 8.04 3.41
N PRO A 368 -10.12 8.63 2.28
CA PRO A 368 -10.20 7.98 0.99
C PRO A 368 -9.18 6.85 0.89
N PHE A 369 -9.55 5.77 0.24
CA PHE A 369 -8.66 4.68 -0.08
C PHE A 369 -8.98 4.07 -1.45
N VAL A 370 -8.00 3.38 -2.02
CA VAL A 370 -8.11 2.63 -3.27
C VAL A 370 -7.52 1.24 -3.05
N VAL A 371 -8.19 0.22 -3.59
CA VAL A 371 -7.70 -1.16 -3.59
C VAL A 371 -7.32 -1.55 -5.00
N GLU A 372 -6.15 -2.15 -5.14
CA GLU A 372 -5.66 -2.75 -6.37
C GLU A 372 -5.32 -4.21 -6.14
N VAL A 373 -5.62 -5.03 -7.12
CA VAL A 373 -5.27 -6.45 -7.12
C VAL A 373 -4.59 -6.79 -8.43
N GLY A 374 -3.47 -7.48 -8.35
CA GLY A 374 -2.78 -8.06 -9.47
C GLY A 374 -2.62 -9.57 -9.29
N LEU A 375 -2.63 -10.33 -10.37
CA LEU A 375 -2.53 -11.77 -10.36
C LEU A 375 -1.65 -12.25 -11.51
N ALA A 376 -0.71 -13.17 -11.20
CA ALA A 376 0.05 -13.96 -12.17
C ALA A 376 -0.35 -15.42 -12.01
N PHE A 377 -0.49 -16.16 -13.12
CA PHE A 377 -0.94 -17.55 -13.12
C PHE A 377 -0.20 -18.41 -14.15
N GLY A 378 0.11 -19.64 -13.77
CA GLY A 378 0.73 -20.62 -14.67
C GLY A 378 2.25 -20.52 -14.74
N GLY A 379 2.84 -21.10 -15.79
CA GLY A 379 4.29 -21.14 -16.02
C GLY A 379 5.04 -21.89 -14.92
N ASP A 380 6.11 -21.29 -14.40
CA ASP A 380 6.98 -21.89 -13.37
C ASP A 380 6.43 -21.76 -11.94
N LEU A 381 5.23 -21.20 -11.75
CA LEU A 381 4.63 -21.08 -10.42
C LEU A 381 4.25 -22.49 -9.88
N PRO A 382 4.48 -22.78 -8.58
CA PRO A 382 4.17 -24.08 -7.99
C PRO A 382 2.67 -24.40 -8.05
N ALA A 383 2.31 -25.52 -8.66
CA ALA A 383 0.91 -25.95 -8.83
C ALA A 383 0.32 -26.64 -7.59
N ASP A 384 1.18 -27.31 -6.81
CA ASP A 384 0.79 -28.15 -5.68
C ASP A 384 0.94 -27.46 -4.31
N GLU A 385 1.34 -26.20 -4.33
CA GLU A 385 1.51 -25.37 -3.12
C GLU A 385 0.38 -24.34 -2.98
N PRO A 386 0.14 -23.84 -1.75
CA PRO A 386 -0.72 -22.68 -1.56
C PRO A 386 -0.19 -21.48 -2.33
N SER A 387 -1.09 -20.78 -3.03
CA SER A 387 -0.76 -19.59 -3.81
C SER A 387 -0.02 -18.54 -2.98
N GLU A 388 0.93 -17.84 -3.61
CA GLU A 388 1.68 -16.76 -2.98
C GLU A 388 0.80 -15.51 -2.85
N ILE A 389 0.83 -14.85 -1.68
CA ILE A 389 0.19 -13.55 -1.47
C ILE A 389 1.24 -12.51 -1.14
N MET A 390 1.35 -11.49 -1.97
CA MET A 390 2.10 -10.26 -1.71
C MET A 390 1.13 -9.19 -1.24
N ARG A 391 1.35 -8.66 -0.03
CA ARG A 391 0.49 -7.69 0.63
C ARG A 391 1.18 -6.34 0.69
N PHE A 392 0.49 -5.29 0.27
CA PHE A 392 1.05 -3.94 0.24
C PHE A 392 0.10 -2.92 0.87
N ALA A 393 0.66 -1.95 1.57
CA ALA A 393 -0.02 -0.76 2.02
C ALA A 393 0.82 0.47 1.67
N ASN A 394 0.25 1.43 0.92
CA ASN A 394 0.96 2.60 0.40
C ASN A 394 2.29 2.23 -0.29
N ARG A 395 2.25 1.15 -1.12
CA ARG A 395 3.39 0.59 -1.86
C ARG A 395 4.49 -0.05 -1.01
N VAL A 396 4.26 -0.21 0.30
CA VAL A 396 5.17 -0.87 1.24
C VAL A 396 4.77 -2.33 1.41
N PRO A 397 5.68 -3.31 1.23
CA PRO A 397 5.42 -4.72 1.48
C PRO A 397 5.14 -5.01 2.97
N LEU A 398 4.14 -5.87 3.22
CA LEU A 398 3.77 -6.33 4.56
C LEU A 398 4.18 -7.80 4.73
N GLN A 399 5.33 -8.07 5.36
CA GLN A 399 5.88 -9.43 5.42
C GLN A 399 5.46 -10.24 6.65
N TYR A 400 5.15 -9.59 7.77
CA TYR A 400 4.81 -10.26 9.03
C TYR A 400 3.30 -10.30 9.29
N GLN A 401 2.88 -11.13 10.24
CA GLN A 401 1.51 -11.25 10.73
C GLN A 401 0.42 -11.46 9.64
N PRO A 402 0.60 -12.41 8.69
CA PRO A 402 -0.38 -12.59 7.62
C PRO A 402 -1.78 -12.97 8.14
N LYS A 403 -1.89 -13.71 9.25
CA LYS A 403 -3.18 -14.12 9.82
C LYS A 403 -3.96 -12.97 10.49
N ALA A 404 -3.28 -11.91 10.92
CA ALA A 404 -3.91 -10.75 11.54
C ALA A 404 -4.25 -9.64 10.54
N CYS A 405 -4.00 -9.86 9.25
CA CYS A 405 -4.11 -8.84 8.21
C CYS A 405 -5.42 -8.97 7.42
N ALA A 406 -6.17 -7.87 7.32
CA ALA A 406 -7.39 -7.78 6.51
C ALA A 406 -7.18 -8.19 5.05
N ILE A 407 -6.01 -7.90 4.48
CA ILE A 407 -5.65 -8.32 3.12
C ILE A 407 -5.67 -9.84 3.00
N SER A 408 -4.98 -10.55 3.89
CA SER A 408 -4.99 -12.02 3.86
C SER A 408 -6.39 -12.58 4.12
N GLU A 409 -7.12 -12.00 5.07
CA GLU A 409 -8.47 -12.42 5.40
C GLU A 409 -9.40 -12.30 4.20
N SER A 410 -9.30 -11.23 3.41
CA SER A 410 -10.09 -11.05 2.19
C SER A 410 -9.83 -12.15 1.15
N VAL A 411 -8.58 -12.63 1.05
CA VAL A 411 -8.20 -13.73 0.17
C VAL A 411 -8.72 -15.07 0.68
N TYR A 412 -8.60 -15.35 2.00
CA TYR A 412 -9.15 -16.57 2.63
C TYR A 412 -10.66 -16.69 2.51
N GLN A 413 -11.38 -15.56 2.65
CA GLN A 413 -12.84 -15.50 2.57
C GLN A 413 -13.37 -15.52 1.13
N THR A 414 -12.52 -15.38 0.12
CA THR A 414 -12.93 -15.48 -1.29
C THR A 414 -13.16 -16.94 -1.67
N ASN A 415 -14.28 -17.23 -2.33
CA ASN A 415 -14.59 -18.58 -2.82
C ASN A 415 -13.86 -18.86 -4.14
N TRP A 416 -12.65 -19.36 -4.06
CA TRP A 416 -11.79 -19.65 -5.22
C TRP A 416 -12.27 -20.85 -6.05
N ARG A 417 -13.07 -21.76 -5.46
CA ARG A 417 -13.67 -22.88 -6.20
C ARG A 417 -14.58 -22.42 -7.34
N GLY A 418 -15.24 -21.26 -7.15
CA GLY A 418 -16.02 -20.62 -8.20
C GLY A 418 -15.19 -20.10 -9.39
N TYR A 419 -13.87 -20.09 -9.25
CA TYR A 419 -12.92 -19.67 -10.28
C TYR A 419 -12.03 -20.82 -10.80
N GLU A 420 -12.52 -22.06 -10.71
CA GLU A 420 -11.83 -23.29 -11.18
C GLU A 420 -10.56 -23.63 -10.39
N LEU A 421 -10.39 -23.11 -9.16
CA LEU A 421 -9.22 -23.39 -8.32
C LEU A 421 -9.58 -24.27 -7.12
N GLN A 422 -8.66 -25.15 -6.72
CA GLN A 422 -8.81 -25.93 -5.52
C GLN A 422 -8.56 -25.06 -4.27
N GLN A 423 -9.46 -25.14 -3.29
CA GLN A 423 -9.32 -24.41 -2.03
C GLN A 423 -9.71 -25.31 -0.85
N PRO A 424 -8.78 -25.69 0.02
CA PRO A 424 -9.10 -26.29 1.30
C PRO A 424 -9.85 -25.28 2.18
N LYS A 425 -10.72 -25.78 3.08
CA LYS A 425 -11.53 -24.92 3.94
C LYS A 425 -10.67 -23.97 4.79
N GLY A 426 -10.90 -22.66 4.66
CA GLY A 426 -10.18 -21.63 5.43
C GLY A 426 -8.71 -21.45 5.05
N SER A 427 -8.31 -21.91 3.85
CA SER A 427 -6.93 -21.82 3.36
C SER A 427 -6.85 -20.99 2.09
N LEU A 428 -5.62 -20.72 1.67
CA LEU A 428 -5.34 -20.20 0.33
C LEU A 428 -5.71 -21.23 -0.74
N PRO A 429 -6.03 -20.79 -1.96
CA PRO A 429 -6.17 -21.72 -3.09
C PRO A 429 -4.83 -22.40 -3.36
N ILE A 430 -4.89 -23.69 -3.71
CA ILE A 430 -3.74 -24.47 -4.20
C ILE A 430 -3.77 -24.34 -5.72
N ALA A 431 -2.83 -23.59 -6.27
CA ALA A 431 -2.76 -23.28 -7.68
C ALA A 431 -1.41 -22.62 -8.02
N PRO A 432 -0.94 -22.70 -9.27
CA PRO A 432 0.22 -21.98 -9.75
C PRO A 432 -0.10 -20.49 -9.90
N MET A 433 -0.29 -19.81 -8.76
CA MET A 433 -0.80 -18.44 -8.71
C MET A 433 -0.03 -17.59 -7.69
N ALA A 434 0.32 -16.37 -8.10
CA ALA A 434 0.78 -15.30 -7.24
C ALA A 434 -0.21 -14.14 -7.27
N LEU A 435 -0.61 -13.65 -6.09
CA LEU A 435 -1.60 -12.59 -5.91
C LEU A 435 -0.96 -11.39 -5.22
N VAL A 436 -1.11 -10.22 -5.80
CA VAL A 436 -0.80 -8.92 -5.19
C VAL A 436 -2.11 -8.29 -4.72
N VAL A 437 -2.14 -7.82 -3.48
CA VAL A 437 -3.21 -6.94 -3.00
C VAL A 437 -2.58 -5.70 -2.39
N HIS A 438 -2.92 -4.54 -2.93
CA HIS A 438 -2.43 -3.24 -2.53
C HIS A 438 -3.56 -2.37 -2.00
N LEU A 439 -3.36 -1.82 -0.80
CA LEU A 439 -4.21 -0.80 -0.20
C LEU A 439 -3.49 0.54 -0.23
N ALA A 440 -3.99 1.49 -1.01
CA ALA A 440 -3.52 2.87 -1.01
C ALA A 440 -4.50 3.73 -0.19
N SER A 441 -4.02 4.48 0.80
CA SER A 441 -4.86 5.33 1.65
C SER A 441 -4.06 6.48 2.24
N VAL A 442 -4.74 7.59 2.56
CA VAL A 442 -4.14 8.69 3.36
C VAL A 442 -3.84 8.26 4.80
N TRP A 443 -4.62 7.31 5.31
CA TRP A 443 -4.44 6.72 6.63
C TRP A 443 -4.72 5.22 6.57
N VAL A 444 -3.66 4.42 6.59
CA VAL A 444 -3.79 2.96 6.65
C VAL A 444 -3.98 2.54 8.11
N PRO A 445 -5.06 1.84 8.45
CA PRO A 445 -5.27 1.36 9.82
C PRO A 445 -4.41 0.12 10.08
N PHE A 446 -3.16 0.33 10.49
CA PHE A 446 -2.27 -0.76 10.88
C PHE A 446 -2.63 -1.31 12.27
N THR A 447 -2.35 -2.59 12.50
CA THR A 447 -2.54 -3.25 13.81
C THR A 447 -1.45 -2.91 14.81
N SER A 448 -0.30 -2.41 14.34
CA SER A 448 0.86 -2.00 15.15
C SER A 448 1.71 -0.97 14.43
N GLU A 449 2.55 -0.26 15.20
CA GLU A 449 3.49 0.75 14.69
C GLU A 449 4.53 0.17 13.71
N ALA A 450 4.83 -1.11 13.81
CA ALA A 450 5.72 -1.83 12.88
C ALA A 450 5.12 -2.00 11.47
N LYS A 451 3.87 -1.58 11.24
CA LYS A 451 3.16 -1.63 9.94
C LYS A 451 3.15 -3.02 9.31
N GLU A 452 2.83 -4.06 10.11
CA GLU A 452 2.92 -5.46 9.68
C GLU A 452 1.63 -6.00 9.09
N ALA A 453 0.50 -5.48 9.54
CA ALA A 453 -0.83 -5.95 9.13
C ALA A 453 -1.84 -4.78 9.12
N VAL A 454 -2.80 -4.87 8.22
CA VAL A 454 -3.95 -3.95 8.15
C VAL A 454 -5.07 -4.48 9.01
N ALA A 455 -5.65 -3.63 9.86
CA ALA A 455 -6.77 -3.98 10.73
C ALA A 455 -8.04 -4.32 9.92
N HIS A 456 -8.90 -5.15 10.51
CA HIS A 456 -10.15 -5.59 9.89
C HIS A 456 -11.24 -4.53 10.05
N TYR A 457 -11.66 -3.95 8.92
CA TYR A 457 -12.81 -3.06 8.80
C TYR A 457 -13.65 -3.48 7.61
N ASP A 458 -14.95 -3.45 7.77
CA ASP A 458 -15.90 -3.99 6.78
C ASP A 458 -15.79 -3.31 5.42
N GLU A 459 -15.56 -1.99 5.41
CA GLU A 459 -15.40 -1.23 4.17
C GLU A 459 -14.15 -1.67 3.40
N LEU A 460 -13.03 -1.88 4.11
CA LEU A 460 -11.77 -2.34 3.52
C LEU A 460 -11.91 -3.78 3.00
N LEU A 461 -12.44 -4.69 3.83
CA LEU A 461 -12.64 -6.09 3.46
C LEU A 461 -13.56 -6.23 2.25
N ARG A 462 -14.63 -5.42 2.19
CA ARG A 462 -15.58 -5.41 1.07
C ARG A 462 -14.90 -5.05 -0.24
N GLU A 463 -14.17 -3.93 -0.30
CA GLU A 463 -13.52 -3.48 -1.53
C GLU A 463 -12.38 -4.42 -1.94
N MET A 464 -11.60 -4.96 -0.99
CA MET A 464 -10.59 -5.98 -1.25
C MET A 464 -11.21 -7.24 -1.88
N LYS A 465 -12.31 -7.76 -1.30
CA LYS A 465 -13.02 -8.92 -1.87
C LYS A 465 -13.54 -8.65 -3.27
N LEU A 466 -14.14 -7.50 -3.51
CA LEU A 466 -14.66 -7.12 -4.84
C LEU A 466 -13.54 -7.08 -5.88
N ALA A 467 -12.37 -6.52 -5.54
CA ALA A 467 -11.19 -6.50 -6.40
C ALA A 467 -10.67 -7.92 -6.71
N ILE A 468 -10.53 -8.74 -5.67
CA ILE A 468 -10.08 -10.14 -5.80
C ILE A 468 -11.05 -10.94 -6.67
N GLN A 469 -12.36 -10.79 -6.47
CA GLN A 469 -13.39 -11.46 -7.25
C GLN A 469 -13.36 -11.03 -8.72
N GLU A 470 -13.03 -9.78 -9.01
CA GLU A 470 -12.88 -9.29 -10.38
C GLU A 470 -11.71 -9.96 -11.09
N CYS A 471 -10.53 -10.02 -10.48
CA CYS A 471 -9.38 -10.77 -11.00
C CYS A 471 -9.69 -12.26 -11.11
N GLY A 472 -10.41 -12.85 -10.12
CA GLY A 472 -10.86 -14.24 -10.14
C GLY A 472 -11.76 -14.58 -11.34
N ARG A 473 -12.68 -13.69 -11.69
CA ARG A 473 -13.54 -13.87 -12.90
C ARG A 473 -12.71 -13.84 -14.19
N LYS A 474 -11.77 -12.90 -14.31
CA LYS A 474 -10.88 -12.80 -15.47
C LYS A 474 -9.98 -14.06 -15.57
N LEU A 475 -9.47 -14.58 -14.44
CA LEU A 475 -8.71 -15.82 -14.37
C LEU A 475 -9.55 -17.03 -14.78
N ALA A 476 -10.76 -17.18 -14.25
CA ALA A 476 -11.65 -18.29 -14.59
C ALA A 476 -12.00 -18.32 -16.09
N ALA A 477 -12.18 -17.15 -16.70
CA ALA A 477 -12.38 -17.05 -18.15
C ALA A 477 -11.15 -17.56 -18.92
N HIS A 478 -9.93 -17.19 -18.47
CA HIS A 478 -8.69 -17.68 -19.07
C HIS A 478 -8.54 -19.21 -18.93
N ILE A 479 -8.78 -19.77 -17.72
CA ILE A 479 -8.67 -21.22 -17.47
C ILE A 479 -9.65 -21.98 -18.35
N ARG A 480 -10.92 -21.53 -18.46
CA ARG A 480 -11.94 -22.16 -19.30
C ARG A 480 -11.58 -22.09 -20.77
N ALA A 481 -11.10 -20.95 -21.26
CA ALA A 481 -10.65 -20.81 -22.66
C ALA A 481 -9.49 -21.76 -22.98
N ARG A 482 -8.51 -21.89 -22.07
CA ARG A 482 -7.38 -22.81 -22.22
C ARG A 482 -7.84 -24.27 -22.22
N ALA A 483 -8.71 -24.66 -21.29
CA ALA A 483 -9.27 -26.01 -21.21
C ALA A 483 -10.13 -26.36 -22.44
N HIS A 484 -10.82 -25.36 -23.00
CA HIS A 484 -11.56 -25.53 -24.26
C HIS A 484 -10.60 -25.76 -25.42
N ALA A 485 -9.58 -24.92 -25.59
CA ALA A 485 -8.57 -25.07 -26.63
C ALA A 485 -7.83 -26.42 -26.56
N GLU A 486 -7.47 -26.88 -25.35
CA GLU A 486 -6.85 -28.19 -25.14
C GLU A 486 -7.79 -29.34 -25.51
N ARG A 487 -9.07 -29.24 -25.20
CA ARG A 487 -10.08 -30.25 -25.62
C ARG A 487 -10.23 -30.30 -27.14
N GLU A 488 -10.29 -29.13 -27.80
CA GLU A 488 -10.34 -29.07 -29.26
C GLU A 488 -9.12 -29.67 -29.90
N LEU A 489 -7.90 -29.36 -29.41
CA LEU A 489 -6.66 -29.96 -29.91
C LEU A 489 -6.64 -31.48 -29.74
N LYS A 490 -7.10 -31.98 -28.57
CA LYS A 490 -7.19 -33.43 -28.33
C LYS A 490 -8.23 -34.10 -29.28
N ARG A 491 -9.38 -33.47 -29.48
CA ARG A 491 -10.38 -33.95 -30.45
C ARG A 491 -9.82 -33.96 -31.85
N ARG A 492 -9.17 -32.89 -32.28
CA ARG A 492 -8.55 -32.81 -33.61
C ARG A 492 -7.51 -33.90 -33.81
N SER A 493 -6.60 -34.07 -32.87
CA SER A 493 -5.58 -35.12 -32.90
C SER A 493 -6.19 -36.52 -32.94
N LEU A 494 -7.31 -36.75 -32.23
CA LEU A 494 -8.04 -38.01 -32.28
C LEU A 494 -8.64 -38.28 -33.67
N PHE A 495 -9.34 -37.27 -34.25
CA PHE A 495 -9.88 -37.38 -35.59
C PHE A 495 -8.77 -37.61 -36.64
N GLU A 496 -7.70 -36.84 -36.62
CA GLU A 496 -6.55 -37.00 -37.50
C GLU A 496 -5.99 -38.41 -37.46
N LYS A 497 -6.01 -39.06 -36.28
CA LYS A 497 -5.52 -40.44 -36.09
C LYS A 497 -6.44 -41.51 -36.71
N TYR A 498 -7.78 -41.26 -36.70
CA TYR A 498 -8.74 -42.21 -37.22
C TYR A 498 -9.12 -41.99 -38.69
N ILE A 499 -8.84 -40.85 -39.30
CA ILE A 499 -9.15 -40.56 -40.71
C ILE A 499 -8.55 -41.60 -41.64
N PRO A 500 -7.27 -42.05 -41.55
CA PRO A 500 -6.73 -43.07 -42.41
C PRO A 500 -7.44 -44.42 -42.30
N GLU A 501 -7.75 -44.84 -41.07
CA GLU A 501 -8.46 -46.10 -40.81
C GLU A 501 -9.87 -46.13 -41.42
N VAL A 502 -10.58 -45.02 -41.22
CA VAL A 502 -11.92 -44.84 -41.79
C VAL A 502 -11.86 -44.76 -43.31
N ALA A 503 -10.87 -44.07 -43.89
CA ALA A 503 -10.67 -43.98 -45.32
C ALA A 503 -10.34 -45.33 -45.94
N LEU A 504 -9.51 -46.14 -45.28
CA LEU A 504 -9.21 -47.53 -45.70
C LEU A 504 -10.47 -48.41 -45.69
N ALA A 505 -11.27 -48.35 -44.62
CA ALA A 505 -12.50 -49.13 -44.51
C ALA A 505 -13.53 -48.73 -45.59
N ILE A 506 -13.75 -47.45 -45.82
CA ILE A 506 -14.63 -46.93 -46.85
C ILE A 506 -14.09 -47.26 -48.25
N GLY A 507 -12.78 -47.13 -48.47
CA GLY A 507 -12.12 -47.49 -49.73
C GLY A 507 -12.31 -48.95 -50.08
N GLY A 508 -12.20 -49.86 -49.09
CA GLY A 508 -12.52 -51.27 -49.25
C GLY A 508 -13.98 -51.54 -49.63
N ILE A 509 -14.94 -50.82 -49.06
CA ILE A 509 -16.37 -50.98 -49.37
C ILE A 509 -16.71 -50.44 -50.77
N LEU A 510 -16.13 -49.28 -51.11
CA LEU A 510 -16.46 -48.59 -52.36
C LEU A 510 -15.53 -48.98 -53.54
N SER A 511 -14.55 -49.83 -53.32
CA SER A 511 -13.48 -50.17 -54.29
C SER A 511 -12.77 -48.90 -54.81
N MET A 512 -12.53 -47.93 -53.95
CA MET A 512 -11.88 -46.65 -54.21
C MET A 512 -10.54 -46.58 -53.49
N ASP A 513 -9.64 -45.76 -54.05
CA ASP A 513 -8.38 -45.45 -53.41
C ASP A 513 -8.59 -44.67 -52.09
N ALA A 514 -8.03 -45.17 -50.98
CA ALA A 514 -8.14 -44.57 -49.66
C ALA A 514 -7.67 -43.11 -49.61
N GLU A 515 -6.62 -42.75 -50.36
CA GLU A 515 -6.14 -41.36 -50.42
C GLU A 515 -7.17 -40.37 -50.97
N LYS A 516 -8.03 -40.81 -51.91
CA LYS A 516 -9.09 -39.96 -52.45
C LYS A 516 -10.21 -39.71 -51.45
N ILE A 517 -10.41 -40.61 -50.50
CA ILE A 517 -11.39 -40.53 -49.44
C ILE A 517 -10.81 -39.73 -48.26
N GLU A 518 -9.55 -39.87 -47.96
CA GLU A 518 -8.86 -39.20 -46.87
C GLU A 518 -8.78 -37.68 -47.05
N LYS A 519 -8.45 -37.20 -48.25
CA LYS A 519 -8.34 -35.75 -48.56
C LYS A 519 -9.57 -34.92 -48.20
N PRO A 520 -10.84 -35.30 -48.52
CA PRO A 520 -12.05 -34.64 -48.09
C PRO A 520 -12.20 -34.57 -46.57
N PHE A 521 -11.84 -35.62 -45.81
CA PHE A 521 -11.92 -35.65 -44.36
C PHE A 521 -11.01 -34.59 -43.73
N TYR A 522 -9.76 -34.49 -44.15
CA TYR A 522 -8.85 -33.45 -43.67
C TYR A 522 -9.32 -32.04 -44.04
N LYS A 523 -9.96 -31.86 -45.18
CA LYS A 523 -10.51 -30.56 -45.58
C LYS A 523 -11.72 -30.14 -44.77
N THR A 524 -12.51 -31.08 -44.27
CA THR A 524 -13.73 -30.83 -43.46
C THR A 524 -13.45 -30.85 -41.97
N LEU A 525 -12.30 -31.40 -41.54
CA LEU A 525 -11.91 -31.52 -40.13
C LEU A 525 -12.09 -30.21 -39.30
N PRO A 526 -11.68 -29.02 -39.80
CA PRO A 526 -11.90 -27.77 -39.06
C PRO A 526 -13.38 -27.44 -38.81
N ASN A 527 -14.29 -27.88 -39.67
CA ASN A 527 -15.73 -27.64 -39.53
C ASN A 527 -16.37 -28.63 -38.56
N PHE A 528 -15.95 -29.89 -38.54
CA PHE A 528 -16.48 -30.90 -37.60
C PHE A 528 -16.17 -30.58 -36.15
N VAL A 529 -15.03 -29.99 -35.88
CA VAL A 529 -14.66 -29.59 -34.50
C VAL A 529 -15.55 -28.47 -33.99
N ARG A 530 -16.05 -27.58 -34.85
CA ARG A 530 -16.97 -26.49 -34.47
C ARG A 530 -18.41 -26.97 -34.23
N PHE A 531 -18.92 -27.95 -34.99
CA PHE A 531 -20.31 -28.45 -34.85
C PHE A 531 -20.51 -29.35 -33.62
N ALA A 532 -19.44 -29.92 -33.04
CA ALA A 532 -19.56 -30.76 -31.84
C ALA A 532 -19.80 -29.99 -30.54
N ASP A 533 -19.66 -28.66 -30.56
CA ASP A 533 -19.90 -27.79 -29.38
C ASP A 533 -21.32 -27.19 -29.34
N GLU A 534 -22.13 -27.38 -30.38
CA GLU A 534 -23.57 -27.14 -30.32
C GLU A 534 -24.27 -28.42 -29.78
N GLU A 535 -24.32 -28.56 -28.43
CA GLU A 535 -25.24 -29.53 -27.83
C GLU A 535 -26.66 -29.16 -28.23
N PRO A 536 -27.49 -30.14 -28.69
CA PRO A 536 -28.88 -29.87 -28.97
C PRO A 536 -29.55 -29.43 -27.66
N SER A 537 -30.05 -28.19 -27.65
CA SER A 537 -31.01 -27.71 -26.65
C SER A 537 -32.09 -28.76 -26.49
N GLY A 538 -32.19 -29.35 -25.29
CA GLY A 538 -33.04 -30.48 -24.97
C GLY A 538 -34.47 -30.32 -25.45
N GLY A 539 -34.91 -31.27 -26.26
CA GLY A 539 -36.30 -31.47 -26.61
C GLY A 539 -37.09 -31.99 -25.41
N ASP A 540 -38.24 -31.41 -25.24
CA ASP A 540 -39.28 -31.75 -24.27
C ASP A 540 -39.55 -33.25 -24.18
N GLY A 541 -39.47 -33.82 -22.99
CA GLY A 541 -39.92 -35.15 -22.59
C GLY A 541 -40.86 -35.08 -21.40
N ASN A 542 -42.14 -35.04 -21.69
CA ASN A 542 -43.27 -35.11 -20.77
C ASN A 542 -43.29 -36.41 -19.95
N GLY A 543 -43.48 -36.33 -18.60
CA GLY A 543 -43.66 -37.53 -17.76
C GLY A 543 -43.96 -37.18 -16.30
N SER A 544 -45.24 -37.02 -16.04
CA SER A 544 -46.01 -37.02 -14.78
C SER A 544 -45.44 -37.62 -13.51
N GLY A 545 -45.65 -36.93 -12.36
CA GLY A 545 -45.85 -37.60 -11.07
C GLY A 545 -45.41 -36.84 -9.82
N GLY A 546 -46.29 -36.08 -9.17
CA GLY A 546 -46.56 -36.18 -7.73
C GLY A 546 -45.77 -35.37 -6.71
N ALA A 547 -46.48 -34.38 -6.18
CA ALA A 547 -46.61 -34.02 -4.75
C ALA A 547 -45.63 -33.09 -4.02
N ASN A 548 -46.15 -31.88 -3.72
CA ASN A 548 -46.10 -31.12 -2.46
C ASN A 548 -44.79 -30.60 -1.86
N GLY A 549 -44.74 -29.27 -1.74
CA GLY A 549 -43.90 -28.56 -0.77
C GLY A 549 -43.73 -27.07 -1.10
N GLY A 550 -44.51 -26.22 -0.42
CA GLY A 550 -44.68 -24.79 -0.69
C GLY A 550 -43.37 -23.96 -0.73
N ALA A 551 -43.34 -23.07 -1.69
CA ALA A 551 -42.36 -21.99 -1.78
C ALA A 551 -43.11 -20.64 -1.76
N ALA A 552 -42.60 -19.70 -0.97
CA ALA A 552 -43.05 -18.33 -0.89
C ALA A 552 -42.68 -17.55 -2.18
N PRO A 553 -43.45 -16.53 -2.58
CA PRO A 553 -43.31 -15.87 -3.87
C PRO A 553 -42.14 -14.90 -3.91
N ALA A 554 -41.43 -14.86 -5.04
CA ALA A 554 -40.41 -13.89 -5.39
C ALA A 554 -41.06 -12.53 -5.78
N PRO A 555 -40.35 -11.40 -5.56
CA PRO A 555 -40.81 -10.09 -5.99
C PRO A 555 -40.68 -9.92 -7.52
N PRO A 556 -41.49 -9.01 -8.13
CA PRO A 556 -41.60 -8.90 -9.58
C PRO A 556 -40.39 -8.21 -10.22
N ASP A 557 -40.02 -8.68 -11.41
CA ASP A 557 -38.99 -8.17 -12.30
C ASP A 557 -39.34 -6.74 -12.79
N GLU A 558 -38.40 -5.80 -12.58
CA GLU A 558 -38.43 -4.50 -13.25
C GLU A 558 -37.83 -4.63 -14.67
N GLU A 559 -38.66 -4.26 -15.67
CA GLU A 559 -38.24 -4.16 -17.08
C GLU A 559 -37.11 -3.14 -17.28
N PRO A 560 -36.15 -3.41 -18.18
CA PRO A 560 -35.11 -2.43 -18.53
C PRO A 560 -35.69 -1.29 -19.39
N PRO A 561 -35.27 -0.03 -19.18
CA PRO A 561 -35.80 1.11 -19.90
C PRO A 561 -35.38 1.11 -21.38
N LYS A 562 -36.33 1.34 -22.28
CA LYS A 562 -36.19 1.48 -23.74
C LYS A 562 -35.26 2.67 -24.09
N PRO A 563 -34.44 2.59 -25.15
CA PRO A 563 -33.54 3.67 -25.54
C PRO A 563 -34.30 4.88 -26.10
N ARG A 564 -34.06 6.05 -25.48
CA ARG A 564 -34.57 7.34 -25.97
C ARG A 564 -33.86 7.74 -27.28
N ARG A 565 -34.65 7.93 -28.36
CA ARG A 565 -34.21 8.53 -29.63
C ARG A 565 -33.62 9.93 -29.38
N LYS A 566 -32.36 10.13 -29.80
CA LYS A 566 -31.72 11.44 -29.90
C LYS A 566 -32.43 12.26 -30.97
N ARG A 567 -33.01 13.41 -30.59
CA ARG A 567 -33.38 14.49 -31.52
C ARG A 567 -32.12 15.30 -31.84
N GLU A 568 -31.70 15.30 -33.09
CA GLU A 568 -30.72 16.25 -33.63
C GLU A 568 -31.28 17.66 -33.52
N LYS A 569 -30.57 18.55 -32.84
CA LYS A 569 -30.73 19.99 -32.93
C LYS A 569 -29.57 20.57 -33.69
N ALA A 570 -29.90 21.23 -34.78
CA ALA A 570 -29.01 21.92 -35.70
C ALA A 570 -28.09 22.92 -35.00
N ALA A 571 -26.81 22.90 -35.41
CA ALA A 571 -25.79 23.84 -35.00
C ALA A 571 -26.08 25.23 -35.60
N LYS A 572 -26.23 26.25 -34.74
CA LYS A 572 -26.10 27.67 -35.14
C LYS A 572 -24.66 28.10 -34.91
N ALA A 573 -24.08 28.61 -35.99
CA ALA A 573 -22.73 29.15 -36.09
C ALA A 573 -22.48 30.27 -35.06
N ALA A 574 -21.41 30.17 -34.27
CA ALA A 574 -20.90 31.23 -33.41
C ALA A 574 -19.91 32.12 -34.20
N LYS A 575 -20.10 33.43 -34.08
CA LYS A 575 -19.24 34.48 -34.65
C LYS A 575 -17.87 34.50 -33.95
N PRO A 576 -16.81 34.93 -34.67
CA PRO A 576 -15.45 34.96 -34.10
C PRO A 576 -15.27 36.13 -33.12
N VAL A 577 -14.63 35.82 -31.98
CA VAL A 577 -14.23 36.76 -30.93
C VAL A 577 -12.95 37.47 -31.38
N LYS A 578 -12.97 38.82 -31.34
CA LYS A 578 -11.83 39.70 -31.65
C LYS A 578 -10.69 39.51 -30.65
N ALA A 579 -9.47 39.43 -31.18
CA ALA A 579 -8.23 39.39 -30.41
C ALA A 579 -8.03 40.66 -29.56
N ALA A 580 -7.68 40.46 -28.29
CA ALA A 580 -7.31 41.53 -27.35
C ALA A 580 -5.85 41.96 -27.61
N LYS A 581 -5.61 43.29 -27.59
CA LYS A 581 -4.30 43.95 -27.75
C LYS A 581 -3.39 43.69 -26.53
N PRO A 582 -2.05 43.61 -26.73
CA PRO A 582 -1.10 43.39 -25.62
C PRO A 582 -0.97 44.64 -24.74
N ALA A 583 -0.85 44.41 -23.42
CA ALA A 583 -0.64 45.42 -22.41
C ALA A 583 0.79 46.00 -22.46
N LYS A 584 0.92 47.32 -22.25
CA LYS A 584 2.19 48.09 -22.24
C LYS A 584 3.00 47.75 -20.95
N PRO A 585 4.35 47.81 -21.01
CA PRO A 585 5.20 47.56 -19.86
C PRO A 585 5.16 48.69 -18.82
N VAL A 586 5.10 48.36 -17.56
CA VAL A 586 5.16 49.27 -16.42
C VAL A 586 6.62 49.60 -16.12
N ARG A 587 6.93 50.93 -16.06
CA ARG A 587 8.23 51.48 -15.65
C ARG A 587 8.47 51.32 -14.15
N PRO A 588 9.73 51.07 -13.69
CA PRO A 588 10.04 51.00 -12.27
C PRO A 588 10.09 52.39 -11.62
N ARG A 589 9.50 52.52 -10.43
CA ARG A 589 9.66 53.68 -9.57
C ARG A 589 10.98 53.64 -8.81
N LYS A 590 11.78 54.71 -8.91
CA LYS A 590 12.93 55.05 -8.08
C LYS A 590 12.44 55.71 -6.76
N GLY A 591 13.12 55.38 -5.68
CA GLY A 591 13.08 55.98 -4.35
C GLY A 591 13.37 54.90 -3.34
N GLY A 592 14.46 54.77 -2.69
CA GLY A 592 15.44 55.68 -2.12
C GLY A 592 15.07 55.95 -0.67
N GLU A 593 15.53 55.07 0.27
CA GLU A 593 15.90 55.54 1.61
C GLU A 593 16.68 54.43 2.36
N GLN A 594 17.90 54.76 2.63
CA GLN A 594 18.79 54.07 3.57
C GLN A 594 18.28 54.27 4.99
N LEU A 595 18.26 53.24 5.79
CA LEU A 595 18.34 53.37 7.23
C LEU A 595 19.37 52.41 7.81
N THR A 596 20.28 53.02 8.50
CA THR A 596 21.50 52.60 9.17
C THR A 596 21.28 51.58 10.29
N LEU A 597 22.31 50.72 10.42
CA LEU A 597 22.71 49.92 11.59
C LEU A 597 22.73 50.75 12.88
N VAL A 598 22.26 50.18 13.99
CA VAL A 598 22.89 50.29 15.32
C VAL A 598 22.54 49.02 16.13
N GLU A 599 23.62 48.35 16.62
CA GLU A 599 23.83 47.41 17.73
C GLU A 599 23.03 46.13 17.78
#